data_2909227e3bbb31662e750556f0f2dd85
#
_entry.id   2909227e3bbb31662e750556f0f2dd85
#
_cell.length_a   1.000
_cell.length_b   1.000
_cell.length_c   1.000
_cell.angle_alpha   90.00
_cell.angle_beta   90.00
_cell.angle_gamma   90.00
#
_symmetry.space_group_name_H-M   'P 1'
#
loop_
_entity.id
_entity.type
_entity.pdbx_description
1 polymer ?
#
loop_
_entity_poly.entity_id
_entity_poly.type
_entity_poly.pdbx_seq_one_letter_code
_entity_poly.pdbx_strand_id
1 'polypeptide(L)'
;NHLVKMKQPLDRCVDVLKDGKPVPELYDIFRLVKDFNIVLATSHISPEESYRVIEAARDAGVKKIVVTHPEWWLVDMSLDDQVRLARDYDVIHEHCFAQPLGGGKYKSNLPMNLEAIEACGYKNVMVCTDGGQVENPCWEDALAQAIYTISYRP
;
A
#
# COMPACT_ATOMS: atom_id res chain seq x y z
N ASN A 1 2.35 -12.45 -3.90
CA ASN A 1 2.47 -13.27 -2.82
C ASN A 1 1.26 -13.57 -1.93
N HIS A 2 0.11 -12.94 -2.20
CA HIS A 2 -1.18 -13.23 -1.59
C HIS A 2 -1.52 -14.74 -1.67
N LEU A 3 -1.43 -15.33 -2.86
CA LEU A 3 -1.77 -16.73 -3.07
C LEU A 3 -0.88 -17.69 -2.28
N VAL A 4 0.41 -17.35 -2.10
CA VAL A 4 1.32 -18.16 -1.26
C VAL A 4 0.86 -18.14 0.20
N LYS A 5 0.57 -16.95 0.76
CA LYS A 5 0.05 -16.80 2.13
C LYS A 5 -1.29 -17.51 2.31
N MET A 6 -2.14 -17.54 1.28
CA MET A 6 -3.44 -18.23 1.27
C MET A 6 -3.35 -19.71 0.88
N LYS A 7 -2.14 -20.24 0.61
CA LYS A 7 -1.92 -21.62 0.13
C LYS A 7 -2.73 -21.95 -1.13
N GLN A 8 -2.88 -20.98 -2.03
CA GLN A 8 -3.56 -21.14 -3.30
C GLN A 8 -2.57 -21.44 -4.44
N PRO A 9 -3.01 -22.08 -5.53
CA PRO A 9 -2.16 -22.31 -6.69
C PRO A 9 -1.63 -21.00 -7.29
N LEU A 10 -0.37 -20.99 -7.73
CA LEU A 10 0.31 -19.82 -8.31
C LEU A 10 0.10 -19.67 -9.82
N ASP A 11 -0.59 -20.62 -10.46
CA ASP A 11 -0.86 -20.65 -11.90
C ASP A 11 -1.72 -19.47 -12.43
N ARG A 12 -2.31 -18.70 -11.51
CA ARG A 12 -3.11 -17.50 -11.80
C ARG A 12 -2.43 -16.19 -11.37
N CYS A 13 -1.18 -16.26 -10.94
CA CYS A 13 -0.42 -15.05 -10.61
C CYS A 13 0.06 -14.34 -11.88
N VAL A 14 0.05 -13.01 -11.83
CA VAL A 14 0.78 -12.17 -12.77
C VAL A 14 2.07 -11.77 -12.08
N ASP A 15 3.20 -12.15 -12.65
CA ASP A 15 4.50 -11.70 -12.15
C ASP A 15 4.73 -10.25 -12.57
N VAL A 16 5.04 -9.40 -11.61
CA VAL A 16 5.43 -8.00 -11.88
C VAL A 16 6.92 -7.84 -12.10
N LEU A 17 7.71 -8.83 -11.64
CA LEU A 17 9.16 -8.89 -11.83
C LEU A 17 9.56 -10.17 -12.56
N LYS A 18 10.57 -10.06 -13.43
CA LYS A 18 11.31 -11.17 -14.01
C LYS A 18 12.81 -10.90 -13.83
N ASP A 19 13.52 -11.86 -13.25
CA ASP A 19 14.95 -11.73 -12.93
C ASP A 19 15.27 -10.46 -12.13
N GLY A 20 14.39 -10.10 -11.18
CA GLY A 20 14.52 -8.93 -10.30
C GLY A 20 14.25 -7.57 -10.97
N LYS A 21 13.74 -7.56 -12.21
CA LYS A 21 13.39 -6.35 -12.97
C LYS A 21 11.90 -6.35 -13.31
N PRO A 22 11.26 -5.17 -13.37
CA PRO A 22 9.89 -5.07 -13.86
C PRO A 22 9.72 -5.68 -15.25
N VAL A 23 8.63 -6.40 -15.45
CA VAL A 23 8.30 -6.98 -16.75
C VAL A 23 8.07 -5.87 -17.80
N PRO A 24 8.33 -6.12 -19.09
CA PRO A 24 8.22 -5.09 -20.14
C PRO A 24 6.87 -4.37 -20.18
N GLU A 25 5.80 -5.07 -19.89
CA GLU A 25 4.43 -4.55 -19.88
C GLU A 25 4.23 -3.42 -18.85
N LEU A 26 4.97 -3.46 -17.73
CA LEU A 26 4.91 -2.38 -16.73
C LEU A 26 5.46 -1.05 -17.26
N TYR A 27 6.44 -1.06 -18.13
CA TYR A 27 6.96 0.18 -18.73
C TYR A 27 5.94 0.85 -19.65
N ASP A 28 5.09 0.08 -20.34
CA ASP A 28 3.95 0.65 -21.07
C ASP A 28 2.93 1.28 -20.14
N ILE A 29 2.66 0.64 -18.99
CA ILE A 29 1.80 1.19 -17.95
C ILE A 29 2.41 2.48 -17.38
N PHE A 30 3.70 2.49 -17.04
CA PHE A 30 4.37 3.69 -16.51
C PHE A 30 4.29 4.86 -17.49
N ARG A 31 4.46 4.61 -18.79
CA ARG A 31 4.29 5.63 -19.82
C ARG A 31 2.87 6.21 -19.82
N LEU A 32 1.84 5.36 -19.79
CA LEU A 32 0.44 5.82 -19.74
C LEU A 32 0.17 6.61 -18.46
N VAL A 33 0.59 6.10 -17.29
CA VAL A 33 0.44 6.78 -16.00
C VAL A 33 1.09 8.16 -16.01
N LYS A 34 2.29 8.27 -16.57
CA LYS A 34 3.01 9.54 -16.73
C LYS A 34 2.28 10.47 -17.68
N ASP A 35 1.92 10.00 -18.89
CA ASP A 35 1.35 10.82 -19.95
C ASP A 35 -0.02 11.40 -19.55
N PHE A 36 -0.82 10.61 -18.84
CA PHE A 36 -2.11 11.05 -18.30
C PHE A 36 -2.02 11.72 -16.92
N ASN A 37 -0.81 11.79 -16.32
CA ASN A 37 -0.56 12.35 -14.99
C ASN A 37 -1.49 11.80 -13.89
N ILE A 38 -1.76 10.50 -13.95
CA ILE A 38 -2.58 9.76 -12.97
C ILE A 38 -1.71 9.13 -11.88
N VAL A 39 -2.33 8.50 -10.89
CA VAL A 39 -1.65 7.83 -9.77
C VAL A 39 -1.33 6.39 -10.15
N LEU A 40 -0.10 5.95 -9.83
CA LEU A 40 0.29 4.55 -9.80
C LEU A 40 0.14 4.04 -8.37
N ALA A 41 -0.66 3.01 -8.15
CA ALA A 41 -0.77 2.32 -6.87
C ALA A 41 -0.10 0.94 -6.92
N THR A 42 0.63 0.56 -5.87
CA THR A 42 1.40 -0.70 -5.84
C THR A 42 0.53 -1.95 -5.67
N SER A 43 -0.73 -1.80 -5.24
CA SER A 43 -1.59 -2.94 -4.95
C SER A 43 -0.96 -3.91 -3.92
N HIS A 44 -1.19 -5.22 -4.03
CA HIS A 44 -0.82 -6.25 -3.04
C HIS A 44 0.49 -6.97 -3.38
N ILE A 45 1.45 -6.27 -3.95
CA ILE A 45 2.78 -6.85 -4.22
C ILE A 45 3.65 -6.82 -2.95
N SER A 46 4.70 -7.65 -2.93
CA SER A 46 5.61 -7.71 -1.78
C SER A 46 6.41 -6.41 -1.62
N PRO A 47 7.03 -6.16 -0.45
CA PRO A 47 7.90 -5.01 -0.25
C PRO A 47 9.05 -4.94 -1.26
N GLU A 48 9.69 -6.07 -1.56
CA GLU A 48 10.76 -6.13 -2.57
C GLU A 48 10.26 -5.77 -3.97
N GLU A 49 9.13 -6.34 -4.39
CA GLU A 49 8.50 -5.98 -5.67
C GLU A 49 8.12 -4.50 -5.69
N SER A 50 7.58 -3.97 -4.59
CA SER A 50 7.23 -2.55 -4.45
C SER A 50 8.44 -1.64 -4.70
N TYR A 51 9.60 -1.95 -4.09
CA TYR A 51 10.83 -1.21 -4.33
C TYR A 51 11.21 -1.17 -5.81
N ARG A 52 11.24 -2.33 -6.46
CA ARG A 52 11.65 -2.44 -7.88
C ARG A 52 10.70 -1.74 -8.82
N VAL A 53 9.40 -1.87 -8.56
CA VAL A 53 8.35 -1.20 -9.36
C VAL A 53 8.40 0.31 -9.17
N ILE A 54 8.54 0.79 -7.93
CA ILE A 54 8.61 2.23 -7.60
C ILE A 54 9.85 2.87 -8.21
N GLU A 55 11.03 2.24 -8.06
CA GLU A 55 12.29 2.70 -8.65
C GLU A 55 12.15 2.86 -10.16
N ALA A 56 11.71 1.81 -10.85
CA ALA A 56 11.53 1.85 -12.30
C ALA A 56 10.46 2.84 -12.75
N ALA A 57 9.38 3.00 -12.00
CA ALA A 57 8.33 3.99 -12.28
C ALA A 57 8.87 5.42 -12.15
N ARG A 58 9.67 5.70 -11.12
CA ARG A 58 10.35 7.00 -10.96
C ARG A 58 11.32 7.28 -12.11
N ASP A 59 12.12 6.31 -12.50
CA ASP A 59 13.04 6.41 -13.65
C ASP A 59 12.28 6.67 -14.96
N ALA A 60 11.11 6.07 -15.13
CA ALA A 60 10.22 6.33 -16.26
C ALA A 60 9.51 7.70 -16.19
N GLY A 61 9.61 8.43 -15.07
CA GLY A 61 9.06 9.77 -14.87
C GLY A 61 7.66 9.82 -14.28
N VAL A 62 7.18 8.73 -13.67
CA VAL A 62 5.91 8.71 -12.91
C VAL A 62 6.06 9.56 -11.66
N LYS A 63 5.19 10.55 -11.47
CA LYS A 63 5.27 11.52 -10.37
C LYS A 63 4.42 11.18 -9.15
N LYS A 64 3.32 10.46 -9.34
CA LYS A 64 2.33 10.18 -8.30
C LYS A 64 2.30 8.69 -8.02
N ILE A 65 2.88 8.27 -6.91
CA ILE A 65 2.94 6.86 -6.51
C ILE A 65 2.35 6.69 -5.12
N VAL A 66 1.46 5.71 -4.98
CA VAL A 66 0.83 5.31 -3.72
C VAL A 66 1.25 3.88 -3.40
N VAL A 67 1.74 3.68 -2.18
CA VAL A 67 1.96 2.35 -1.61
C VAL A 67 0.68 1.94 -0.90
N THR A 68 0.00 0.94 -1.45
CA THR A 68 -1.32 0.50 -1.00
C THR A 68 -1.20 -0.28 0.30
N HIS A 69 -1.92 0.14 1.34
CA HIS A 69 -2.05 -0.44 2.70
C HIS A 69 -0.84 -1.30 3.14
N PRO A 70 0.32 -0.67 3.36
CA PRO A 70 1.58 -1.35 3.66
C PRO A 70 1.51 -2.25 4.90
N GLU A 71 0.65 -1.93 5.88
CA GLU A 71 0.48 -2.69 7.12
C GLU A 71 -0.36 -3.95 6.95
N TRP A 72 -1.01 -4.13 5.81
CA TRP A 72 -1.85 -5.30 5.61
C TRP A 72 -0.99 -6.56 5.58
N TRP A 73 -1.42 -7.60 6.32
CA TRP A 73 -0.67 -8.84 6.49
C TRP A 73 -0.26 -9.53 5.17
N LEU A 74 -0.91 -9.20 4.06
CA LEU A 74 -0.55 -9.72 2.73
C LEU A 74 0.65 -8.98 2.13
N VAL A 75 0.75 -7.68 2.35
CA VAL A 75 1.87 -6.83 1.94
C VAL A 75 3.00 -6.95 2.96
N ASP A 76 2.69 -6.70 4.24
CA ASP A 76 3.57 -6.91 5.38
C ASP A 76 4.88 -6.11 5.26
N MET A 77 4.73 -4.83 4.90
CA MET A 77 5.86 -3.92 4.74
C MET A 77 6.33 -3.43 6.11
N SER A 78 7.62 -3.53 6.36
CA SER A 78 8.20 -3.05 7.61
C SER A 78 8.12 -1.53 7.72
N LEU A 79 8.15 -1.01 8.96
CA LEU A 79 8.19 0.44 9.20
C LEU A 79 9.43 1.09 8.56
N ASP A 80 10.59 0.43 8.64
CA ASP A 80 11.83 0.91 8.02
C ASP A 80 11.71 1.02 6.49
N ASP A 81 11.03 0.06 5.85
CA ASP A 81 10.77 0.10 4.41
C ASP A 81 9.84 1.27 4.04
N GLN A 82 8.80 1.51 4.83
CA GLN A 82 7.90 2.64 4.61
C GLN A 82 8.65 3.98 4.72
N VAL A 83 9.46 4.15 5.77
CA VAL A 83 10.29 5.36 5.96
C VAL A 83 11.26 5.55 4.79
N ARG A 84 11.92 4.50 4.34
CA ARG A 84 12.84 4.56 3.20
C ARG A 84 12.13 4.93 1.91
N LEU A 85 10.99 4.31 1.62
CA LEU A 85 10.22 4.61 0.41
C LEU A 85 9.69 6.06 0.40
N ALA A 86 9.22 6.56 1.54
CA ALA A 86 8.81 7.96 1.66
C ALA A 86 9.98 8.92 1.41
N ARG A 87 11.13 8.66 2.06
CA ARG A 87 12.31 9.53 1.98
C ARG A 87 12.99 9.51 0.60
N ASP A 88 13.19 8.32 0.03
CA ASP A 88 14.04 8.13 -1.15
C ASP A 88 13.24 8.29 -2.45
N TYR A 89 11.94 8.00 -2.43
CA TYR A 89 11.08 8.02 -3.63
C TYR A 89 9.87 8.96 -3.53
N ASP A 90 9.70 9.68 -2.42
CA ASP A 90 8.57 10.62 -2.22
C ASP A 90 7.21 9.98 -2.56
N VAL A 91 6.99 8.75 -2.10
CA VAL A 91 5.72 8.04 -2.26
C VAL A 91 4.73 8.44 -1.16
N ILE A 92 3.45 8.24 -1.40
CA ILE A 92 2.39 8.36 -0.39
C ILE A 92 2.03 6.96 0.08
N HIS A 93 1.98 6.74 1.40
CA HIS A 93 1.48 5.51 2.00
C HIS A 93 -0.02 5.63 2.25
N GLU A 94 -0.78 4.67 1.74
CA GLU A 94 -2.21 4.56 1.96
C GLU A 94 -2.47 3.70 3.20
N HIS A 95 -2.69 4.34 4.35
CA HIS A 95 -2.96 3.66 5.61
C HIS A 95 -4.46 3.34 5.74
N CYS A 96 -4.81 2.07 5.62
CA CYS A 96 -6.18 1.61 5.77
C CYS A 96 -6.51 1.27 7.23
N PHE A 97 -7.71 1.69 7.69
CA PHE A 97 -8.16 1.52 9.07
C PHE A 97 -8.18 0.07 9.52
N ALA A 98 -8.66 -0.84 8.67
CA ALA A 98 -8.90 -2.22 9.04
C ALA A 98 -8.49 -3.19 7.94
N GLN A 99 -8.32 -4.44 8.34
CA GLN A 99 -8.11 -5.57 7.43
C GLN A 99 -9.01 -6.74 7.84
N PRO A 100 -9.65 -7.43 6.87
CA PRO A 100 -10.49 -8.58 7.15
C PRO A 100 -9.64 -9.76 7.61
N LEU A 101 -10.16 -10.51 8.59
CA LEU A 101 -9.55 -11.75 9.09
C LEU A 101 -10.33 -13.00 8.68
N GLY A 102 -11.49 -12.81 8.04
CA GLY A 102 -12.45 -13.88 7.76
C GLY A 102 -13.36 -14.19 8.95
N GLY A 103 -14.44 -14.94 8.69
CA GLY A 103 -15.38 -15.36 9.73
C GLY A 103 -16.09 -14.21 10.46
N GLY A 104 -16.35 -13.11 9.79
CA GLY A 104 -17.02 -11.95 10.37
C GLY A 104 -16.15 -11.11 11.31
N LYS A 105 -14.83 -11.22 11.20
CA LYS A 105 -13.87 -10.52 12.06
C LYS A 105 -12.93 -9.64 11.25
N TYR A 106 -12.50 -8.55 11.86
CA TYR A 106 -11.45 -7.69 11.33
C TYR A 106 -10.39 -7.37 12.40
N LYS A 107 -9.24 -6.88 11.94
CA LYS A 107 -8.20 -6.28 12.78
C LYS A 107 -8.09 -4.79 12.44
N SER A 108 -8.13 -3.93 13.45
CA SER A 108 -7.78 -2.53 13.24
C SER A 108 -6.28 -2.38 13.04
N ASN A 109 -5.88 -1.65 12.00
CA ASN A 109 -4.49 -1.29 11.74
C ASN A 109 -4.08 0.00 12.43
N LEU A 110 -5.00 0.67 13.11
CA LEU A 110 -4.81 2.02 13.65
C LEU A 110 -3.53 2.19 14.49
N PRO A 111 -3.14 1.26 15.38
CA PRO A 111 -1.86 1.38 16.10
C PRO A 111 -0.65 1.42 15.15
N MET A 112 -0.61 0.55 14.15
CA MET A 112 0.48 0.48 13.16
C MET A 112 0.48 1.73 12.26
N ASN A 113 -0.72 2.18 11.84
CA ASN A 113 -0.88 3.40 11.05
C ASN A 113 -0.30 4.61 11.77
N LEU A 114 -0.55 4.73 13.08
CA LEU A 114 -0.03 5.83 13.89
C LEU A 114 1.50 5.81 13.98
N GLU A 115 2.11 4.65 14.20
CA GLU A 115 3.57 4.50 14.20
C GLU A 115 4.17 4.89 12.84
N ALA A 116 3.54 4.47 11.75
CA ALA A 116 3.99 4.79 10.40
C ALA A 116 3.85 6.30 10.09
N ILE A 117 2.74 6.92 10.48
CA ILE A 117 2.51 8.36 10.31
C ILE A 117 3.56 9.18 11.09
N GLU A 118 3.87 8.78 12.32
CA GLU A 118 4.91 9.43 13.12
C GLU A 118 6.31 9.29 12.49
N ALA A 119 6.63 8.11 11.97
CA ALA A 119 7.94 7.84 11.40
C ALA A 119 8.14 8.44 10.00
N CYS A 120 7.14 8.37 9.13
CA CYS A 120 7.20 8.87 7.74
C CYS A 120 6.90 10.36 7.63
N GLY A 121 6.17 10.93 8.60
CA GLY A 121 5.67 12.29 8.56
C GLY A 121 4.37 12.42 7.74
N TYR A 122 3.57 13.40 8.10
CA TYR A 122 2.20 13.60 7.59
C TYR A 122 2.09 13.92 6.09
N LYS A 123 3.16 14.35 5.44
CA LYS A 123 3.16 14.71 4.01
C LYS A 123 3.11 13.50 3.09
N ASN A 124 3.60 12.36 3.56
CA ASN A 124 3.69 11.13 2.79
C ASN A 124 2.62 10.11 3.20
N VAL A 125 1.48 10.59 3.67
CA VAL A 125 0.43 9.76 4.25
C VAL A 125 -0.94 10.11 3.67
N MET A 126 -1.70 9.07 3.38
CA MET A 126 -3.12 9.11 3.09
C MET A 126 -3.83 8.13 4.02
N VAL A 127 -4.93 8.56 4.64
CA VAL A 127 -5.73 7.71 5.54
C VAL A 127 -7.04 7.35 4.87
N CYS A 128 -7.36 6.07 4.85
CA CYS A 128 -8.59 5.55 4.28
C CYS A 128 -9.15 4.39 5.14
N THR A 129 -10.24 3.79 4.73
CA THR A 129 -10.92 2.78 5.55
C THR A 129 -10.73 1.36 5.05
N ASP A 130 -10.61 1.17 3.74
CA ASP A 130 -10.77 -0.13 3.08
C ASP A 130 -12.07 -0.85 3.52
N GLY A 131 -13.15 -0.07 3.71
CA GLY A 131 -14.38 -0.48 4.38
C GLY A 131 -15.37 -1.26 3.53
N GLY A 132 -14.97 -1.73 2.34
CA GLY A 132 -15.86 -2.44 1.41
C GLY A 132 -16.13 -3.90 1.72
N GLN A 133 -15.38 -4.51 2.65
CA GLN A 133 -15.58 -5.90 3.04
C GLN A 133 -16.62 -6.03 4.15
N VAL A 134 -17.40 -7.13 4.11
CA VAL A 134 -18.50 -7.39 5.07
C VAL A 134 -18.00 -7.47 6.52
N GLU A 135 -16.76 -7.91 6.73
CA GLU A 135 -16.15 -8.04 8.04
C GLU A 135 -15.69 -6.71 8.63
N ASN A 136 -15.37 -5.73 7.80
CA ASN A 136 -14.88 -4.44 8.26
C ASN A 136 -16.01 -3.58 8.82
N PRO A 137 -15.72 -2.63 9.72
CA PRO A 137 -16.73 -1.71 10.22
C PRO A 137 -17.25 -0.80 9.09
N CYS A 138 -18.41 -0.19 9.32
CA CYS A 138 -18.94 0.81 8.38
C CYS A 138 -17.87 1.88 8.10
N TRP A 139 -17.73 2.25 6.86
CA TRP A 139 -16.65 3.15 6.43
C TRP A 139 -16.72 4.53 7.10
N GLU A 140 -17.92 5.04 7.38
CA GLU A 140 -18.09 6.32 8.07
C GLU A 140 -17.54 6.26 9.50
N ASP A 141 -17.89 5.21 10.24
CA ASP A 141 -17.44 5.01 11.63
C ASP A 141 -15.92 4.77 11.66
N ALA A 142 -15.39 3.97 10.76
CA ALA A 142 -13.97 3.68 10.65
C ALA A 142 -13.16 4.96 10.35
N LEU A 143 -13.62 5.78 9.40
CA LEU A 143 -12.96 7.04 9.05
C LEU A 143 -13.03 8.04 10.20
N ALA A 144 -14.19 8.19 10.82
CA ALA A 144 -14.37 9.07 11.98
C ALA A 144 -13.44 8.68 13.14
N GLN A 145 -13.34 7.37 13.44
CA GLN A 145 -12.44 6.87 14.47
C GLN A 145 -10.96 7.10 14.12
N ALA A 146 -10.56 6.88 12.87
CA ALA A 146 -9.19 7.15 12.43
C ALA A 146 -8.84 8.63 12.60
N ILE A 147 -9.67 9.54 12.08
CA ILE A 147 -9.46 10.99 12.17
C ILE A 147 -9.40 11.43 13.63
N TYR A 148 -10.35 10.98 14.46
CA TYR A 148 -10.37 11.31 15.88
C TYR A 148 -9.07 10.90 16.57
N THR A 149 -8.65 9.64 16.37
CA THR A 149 -7.47 9.10 17.04
C THR A 149 -6.18 9.80 16.59
N ILE A 150 -6.05 10.13 15.31
CA ILE A 150 -4.88 10.86 14.77
C ILE A 150 -4.86 12.30 15.33
N SER A 151 -6.02 12.97 15.38
CA SER A 151 -6.11 14.38 15.78
C SER A 151 -5.88 14.63 17.27
N TYR A 152 -6.12 13.64 18.11
CA TYR A 152 -6.03 13.78 19.58
C TYR A 152 -4.81 13.08 20.19
N ARG A 153 -3.86 12.67 19.37
CA ARG A 153 -2.57 12.22 19.89
C ARG A 153 -1.76 13.42 20.38
N PRO A 154 -1.24 13.34 21.63
CA PRO A 154 -0.40 14.41 22.19
C PRO A 154 0.93 14.55 21.48
#